data_2369ff08950f6be3d6fd60cd17415816
#
_entry.id   2369ff08950f6be3d6fd60cd17415816
#
_cell.length_a   1.000
_cell.length_b   1.000
_cell.length_c   1.000
_cell.angle_alpha   90.00
_cell.angle_beta   90.00
_cell.angle_gamma   90.00
#
_symmetry.space_group_name_H-M   'P 1'
#
loop_
_entity.id
_entity.type
_entity.pdbx_description
1 polymer ?
#
loop_
_entity_poly.entity_id
_entity_poly.type
_entity_poly.pdbx_seq_one_letter_code
_entity_poly.pdbx_strand_id
1 'polypeptide(L)' 'MAELKVTQTRSGIGAKPKQRGTLRALGLGRIGKSNTLPDRPEIRGMVAKVPHLVKVEELG' A
#
# COMPACT_ATOMS: atom_id res chain seq x y z
N MET A 1 10.05 8.80 -14.82
CA MET A 1 10.29 7.99 -13.62
C MET A 1 9.09 7.12 -13.34
N ALA A 2 9.32 5.88 -12.94
CA ALA A 2 8.24 4.95 -12.66
C ALA A 2 7.52 5.32 -11.36
N GLU A 3 6.22 5.16 -11.36
CA GLU A 3 5.39 5.38 -10.19
C GLU A 3 4.52 4.16 -9.96
N LEU A 4 4.10 3.98 -8.72
CA LEU A 4 3.22 2.89 -8.32
C LEU A 4 1.92 3.48 -7.78
N LYS A 5 0.80 2.96 -8.26
CA LYS A 5 -0.49 3.28 -7.68
C LYS A 5 -0.89 2.13 -6.76
N VAL A 6 -1.02 2.42 -5.48
CA VAL A 6 -1.37 1.43 -4.46
C VAL A 6 -2.80 1.71 -4.01
N THR A 7 -3.66 0.71 -4.13
CA THR A 7 -5.06 0.82 -3.73
C THR A 7 -5.34 -0.20 -2.64
N GLN A 8 -5.94 0.25 -1.55
CA GLN A 8 -6.33 -0.65 -0.48
C GLN A 8 -7.59 -1.42 -0.89
N THR A 9 -7.48 -2.74 -0.98
CA THR A 9 -8.58 -3.61 -1.40
C THR A 9 -9.31 -4.25 -0.23
N ARG A 10 -8.69 -4.28 0.95
CA ARG A 10 -9.28 -4.85 2.16
C ARG A 10 -9.10 -3.92 3.34
N SER A 11 -10.03 -4.02 4.31
CA SER A 11 -9.96 -3.25 5.53
C SER A 11 -8.74 -3.63 6.37
N GLY A 12 -8.17 -2.64 7.06
CA GLY A 12 -7.13 -2.89 8.04
C GLY A 12 -7.67 -3.44 9.37
N ILE A 13 -8.99 -3.55 9.52
CA ILE A 13 -9.60 -4.13 10.71
C ILE A 13 -9.24 -5.62 10.75
N GLY A 14 -8.66 -6.06 11.87
CA GLY A 14 -8.17 -7.42 12.00
C GLY A 14 -6.75 -7.63 11.52
N ALA A 15 -6.15 -6.65 10.85
CA ALA A 15 -4.75 -6.71 10.48
C ALA A 15 -3.86 -6.50 11.71
N LYS A 16 -2.66 -7.06 11.66
CA LYS A 16 -1.69 -6.86 12.74
C LYS A 16 -1.28 -5.38 12.84
N PRO A 17 -0.92 -4.88 14.04
CA PRO A 17 -0.54 -3.48 14.22
C PRO A 17 0.55 -3.02 13.25
N LYS A 18 1.53 -3.85 12.95
CA LYS A 18 2.59 -3.51 12.00
C LYS A 18 2.05 -3.31 10.59
N GLN A 19 1.08 -4.13 10.20
CA GLN A 19 0.44 -4.01 8.88
C GLN A 19 -0.37 -2.73 8.77
N ARG A 20 -1.08 -2.38 9.84
CA ARG A 20 -1.84 -1.12 9.89
C ARG A 20 -0.92 0.08 9.82
N GLY A 21 0.23 0.02 10.50
CA GLY A 21 1.25 1.06 10.41
C GLY A 21 1.80 1.20 8.99
N THR A 22 2.00 0.08 8.29
CA THR A 22 2.45 0.08 6.91
C THR A 22 1.41 0.74 5.99
N LEU A 23 0.13 0.43 6.18
CA LEU A 23 -0.95 1.07 5.41
C LEU A 23 -0.96 2.58 5.62
N ARG A 24 -0.78 3.01 6.87
CA ARG A 24 -0.72 4.44 7.18
C ARG A 24 0.49 5.10 6.51
N ALA A 25 1.64 4.44 6.53
CA ALA A 25 2.86 4.96 5.90
C ALA A 25 2.68 5.09 4.37
N LEU A 26 1.88 4.22 3.77
CA LEU A 26 1.56 4.29 2.35
C LEU A 26 0.50 5.36 2.03
N GLY A 27 -0.04 6.02 3.06
CA GLY A 27 -1.10 7.01 2.87
C GLY A 27 -2.48 6.40 2.71
N LEU A 28 -2.62 5.13 3.07
CA LEU A 28 -3.89 4.41 3.01
C LEU A 28 -4.49 4.32 4.41
N GLY A 29 -5.70 3.84 4.50
CA GLY A 29 -6.35 3.72 5.81
C GLY A 29 -7.74 3.12 5.71
N ARG A 30 -8.30 3.05 4.51
CA ARG A 30 -9.62 2.48 4.30
C ARG A 30 -9.72 1.84 2.92
N ILE A 31 -10.69 0.95 2.78
CA ILE A 31 -10.96 0.28 1.51
C ILE A 31 -11.28 1.31 0.42
N GLY A 32 -10.70 1.10 -0.75
CA GLY A 32 -10.93 1.96 -1.89
C GLY A 32 -10.03 3.17 -1.97
N LYS A 33 -9.31 3.48 -0.90
CA LYS A 33 -8.36 4.59 -0.92
C LYS A 33 -7.13 4.19 -1.72
N SER A 34 -6.67 5.06 -2.59
CA SER A 34 -5.47 4.84 -3.38
C SER A 34 -4.49 5.98 -3.22
N ASN A 35 -3.23 5.70 -3.48
CA ASN A 35 -2.17 6.70 -3.43
C ASN A 35 -1.12 6.37 -4.48
N THR A 36 -0.57 7.40 -5.10
CA THR A 36 0.49 7.26 -6.09
C THR A 36 1.82 7.54 -5.40
N LEU A 37 2.74 6.60 -5.49
CA LEU A 37 4.02 6.66 -4.81
C LEU A 37 5.15 6.40 -5.81
N PRO A 38 6.34 6.97 -5.57
CA PRO A 38 7.48 6.68 -6.44
C PRO A 38 7.87 5.20 -6.33
N ASP A 39 8.33 4.64 -7.44
CA ASP A 39 8.81 3.26 -7.48
C ASP A 39 10.20 3.20 -6.86
N ARG A 40 10.26 2.94 -5.59
CA ARG A 40 11.51 2.83 -4.83
C ARG A 40 11.52 1.51 -4.06
N PRO A 41 12.72 0.96 -3.79
CA PRO A 41 12.83 -0.29 -3.03
C PRO A 41 12.13 -0.26 -1.68
N GLU A 42 12.18 0.86 -0.97
CA GLU A 42 11.52 1.03 0.32
C GLU A 42 10.00 0.95 0.21
N ILE A 43 9.44 1.54 -0.86
CA ILE A 43 7.99 1.48 -1.13
C ILE A 43 7.59 0.06 -1.48
N ARG A 44 8.36 -0.61 -2.32
CA ARG A 44 8.10 -2.00 -2.68
C ARG A 44 8.19 -2.91 -1.45
N GLY A 45 9.11 -2.62 -0.54
CA GLY A 45 9.23 -3.35 0.72
C GLY A 45 8.00 -3.18 1.61
N MET A 46 7.46 -1.97 1.69
CA MET A 46 6.24 -1.72 2.46
C MET A 46 5.04 -2.45 1.86
N VAL A 47 4.89 -2.40 0.55
CA VAL A 47 3.80 -3.09 -0.15
C VAL A 47 3.92 -4.61 0.05
N ALA A 48 5.12 -5.13 0.03
CA ALA A 48 5.36 -6.56 0.22
C ALA A 48 4.96 -7.06 1.60
N LYS A 49 4.85 -6.17 2.58
CA LYS A 49 4.38 -6.53 3.93
C LYS A 49 2.87 -6.71 3.99
N VAL A 50 2.13 -6.11 3.06
CA VAL A 50 0.66 -6.14 3.07
C VAL A 50 0.10 -6.52 1.70
N PRO A 51 0.63 -7.57 1.04
CA PRO A 51 0.21 -7.90 -0.33
C PRO A 51 -1.25 -8.35 -0.41
N HIS A 52 -1.80 -8.82 0.69
CA HIS A 52 -3.19 -9.28 0.76
C HIS A 52 -4.18 -8.15 1.06
N LEU A 53 -3.68 -6.96 1.35
CA LEU A 53 -4.52 -5.81 1.73
C LEU A 53 -4.57 -4.75 0.63
N VAL A 54 -3.64 -4.79 -0.31
CA VAL A 54 -3.53 -3.74 -1.33
C VAL A 54 -3.30 -4.36 -2.71
N LYS A 55 -3.65 -3.57 -3.73
CA LYS A 55 -3.35 -3.87 -5.12
C LYS A 55 -2.39 -2.81 -5.64
N VAL A 56 -1.35 -3.23 -6.32
CA VAL A 56 -0.35 -2.32 -6.87
C VAL A 56 -0.43 -2.30 -8.39
N GLU A 57 -0.43 -1.11 -8.96
CA GLU A 57 -0.35 -0.93 -10.41
C GLU A 57 0.89 -0.11 -10.73
N GLU A 58 1.63 -0.55 -11.73
CA GLU A 58 2.78 0.22 -12.20
C GLU A 58 2.29 1.27 -13.20
N LEU A 59 2.66 2.51 -12.94
CA LEU A 59 2.32 3.64 -13.79
C LEU A 59 3.57 4.11 -14.54
N GLY A 60 3.58 3.89 -15.78
CA GLY A 60 4.63 4.37 -16.66
C GLY A 60 5.96 3.74 -16.47
#